data_37e9dc48f5191d248a1f047b008b2a8d
#
_entry.id   37e9dc48f5191d248a1f047b008b2a8d
#
_cell.length_a   1.000
_cell.length_b   1.000
_cell.length_c   1.000
_cell.angle_alpha   90.00
_cell.angle_beta   90.00
_cell.angle_gamma   90.00
#
_symmetry.space_group_name_H-M   'P 1'
#
loop_
_entity.id
_entity.type
_entity.pdbx_description
1 polymer ?
#
loop_
_entity_poly.entity_id
_entity_poly.type
_entity_poly.pdbx_seq_one_letter_code
_entity_poly.pdbx_strand_id
1 'polypeptide(L)'
;AELPWRLAAFAWLDPEIALARQQALRNCMHAFAYASCVLVGAHQNASRVGVWLRAAAYQPASAEVLGRIEALLQLNAAGLMRYEDRKRQFKRVLHVHHGVLHGALLAGDASAEGWLLELLRSEAPTAPLGRMLMMPGATAPRGVTPKGKQVCQCVGVWERDIDGLLSTLAGSAEQRLQALQQTLFCGTQCGSCVPEIKSRIRLQLQVS
;
A
#
# COMPACT_ATOMS: atom_id res chain seq x y z
N ALA A 1 -10.84 17.92 14.92
CA ALA A 1 -11.55 16.71 15.36
C ALA A 1 -10.97 15.51 14.64
N GLU A 2 -10.63 14.45 15.38
CA GLU A 2 -10.18 13.21 14.75
C GLU A 2 -11.35 12.56 14.00
N LEU A 3 -11.07 12.06 12.80
CA LEU A 3 -12.02 11.26 12.02
C LEU A 3 -11.99 9.83 12.57
N PRO A 4 -13.06 9.36 13.24
CA PRO A 4 -13.01 8.12 14.02
C PRO A 4 -13.02 6.87 13.15
N TRP A 5 -13.56 6.94 11.94
CA TRP A 5 -13.62 5.81 11.03
C TRP A 5 -12.57 5.94 9.92
N ARG A 6 -11.80 4.89 9.70
CA ARG A 6 -10.70 4.86 8.75
C ARG A 6 -10.84 3.68 7.79
N LEU A 7 -10.35 3.88 6.58
CA LEU A 7 -10.27 2.85 5.54
C LEU A 7 -8.85 2.83 4.96
N ALA A 8 -8.31 1.64 4.82
CA ALA A 8 -7.15 1.38 3.96
C ALA A 8 -7.48 0.18 3.06
N ALA A 9 -7.31 0.35 1.76
CA ALA A 9 -7.52 -0.72 0.80
C ALA A 9 -6.42 -0.67 -0.26
N PHE A 10 -5.81 -1.82 -0.53
CA PHE A 10 -4.71 -1.93 -1.48
C PHE A 10 -4.69 -3.31 -2.15
N ALA A 11 -4.24 -3.34 -3.40
CA ALA A 11 -4.07 -4.59 -4.13
C ALA A 11 -3.01 -4.43 -5.22
N TRP A 12 -2.30 -5.53 -5.51
CA TRP A 12 -1.57 -5.68 -6.76
C TRP A 12 -2.54 -5.92 -7.90
N LEU A 13 -2.40 -5.12 -8.94
CA LEU A 13 -3.19 -5.24 -10.17
C LEU A 13 -2.25 -5.35 -11.36
N ASP A 14 -2.80 -5.83 -12.47
CA ASP A 14 -2.14 -5.75 -13.75
C ASP A 14 -1.89 -4.27 -14.12
N PRO A 15 -0.67 -3.89 -14.57
CA PRO A 15 -0.35 -2.51 -14.95
C PRO A 15 -1.34 -1.90 -15.95
N GLU A 16 -1.85 -2.71 -16.88
CA GLU A 16 -2.80 -2.26 -17.91
C GLU A 16 -4.13 -1.74 -17.33
N ILE A 17 -4.56 -2.32 -16.19
CA ILE A 17 -5.82 -1.93 -15.54
C ILE A 17 -5.64 -1.03 -14.33
N ALA A 18 -4.44 -0.97 -13.74
CA ALA A 18 -4.20 -0.27 -12.47
C ALA A 18 -4.58 1.21 -12.54
N LEU A 19 -4.23 1.91 -13.61
CA LEU A 19 -4.56 3.32 -13.79
C LEU A 19 -6.07 3.54 -13.91
N ALA A 20 -6.77 2.71 -14.67
CA ALA A 20 -8.22 2.79 -14.82
C ALA A 20 -8.93 2.48 -13.49
N ARG A 21 -8.43 1.52 -12.72
CA ARG A 21 -8.96 1.19 -11.39
C ARG A 21 -8.71 2.30 -10.38
N GLN A 22 -7.53 2.91 -10.39
CA GLN A 22 -7.24 4.09 -9.57
C GLN A 22 -8.22 5.23 -9.88
N GLN A 23 -8.46 5.51 -11.17
CA GLN A 23 -9.39 6.56 -11.58
C GLN A 23 -10.83 6.26 -11.12
N ALA A 24 -11.28 5.01 -11.26
CA ALA A 24 -12.58 4.58 -10.78
C ALA A 24 -12.71 4.66 -9.25
N LEU A 25 -11.65 4.33 -8.50
CA LEU A 25 -11.61 4.50 -7.04
C LEU A 25 -11.67 5.97 -6.62
N ARG A 26 -11.04 6.88 -7.37
CA ARG A 26 -11.15 8.32 -7.13
C ARG A 26 -12.60 8.80 -7.18
N ASN A 27 -13.44 8.20 -8.01
CA ASN A 27 -14.87 8.51 -8.05
C ASN A 27 -15.62 8.05 -6.78
N CYS A 28 -15.05 7.11 -6.01
CA CYS A 28 -15.60 6.71 -4.71
C CYS A 28 -15.18 7.65 -3.57
N MET A 29 -14.19 8.51 -3.78
CA MET A 29 -13.61 9.35 -2.72
C MET A 29 -14.58 10.39 -2.17
N HIS A 30 -15.60 10.77 -2.92
CA HIS A 30 -16.65 11.70 -2.46
C HIS A 30 -17.46 11.17 -1.26
N ALA A 31 -17.42 9.85 -1.01
CA ALA A 31 -18.08 9.25 0.15
C ALA A 31 -17.36 9.50 1.48
N PHE A 32 -16.17 10.14 1.46
CA PHE A 32 -15.30 10.29 2.62
C PHE A 32 -14.99 11.78 2.87
N ALA A 33 -14.75 12.14 4.13
CA ALA A 33 -14.30 13.48 4.50
C ALA A 33 -12.86 13.75 4.04
N TYR A 34 -12.03 12.70 4.05
CA TYR A 34 -10.69 12.69 3.49
C TYR A 34 -10.47 11.40 2.72
N ALA A 35 -9.84 11.49 1.56
CA ALA A 35 -9.38 10.31 0.85
C ALA A 35 -8.16 10.61 -0.03
N SER A 36 -7.33 9.59 -0.25
CA SER A 36 -6.23 9.61 -1.21
C SER A 36 -6.12 8.26 -1.91
N CYS A 37 -5.90 8.28 -3.22
CA CYS A 37 -5.71 7.07 -4.01
C CYS A 37 -4.47 7.22 -4.88
N VAL A 38 -3.46 6.38 -4.63
CA VAL A 38 -2.15 6.46 -5.27
C VAL A 38 -1.74 5.12 -5.87
N LEU A 39 -0.88 5.17 -6.88
CA LEU A 39 -0.17 4.00 -7.38
C LEU A 39 1.07 3.75 -6.52
N VAL A 40 1.40 2.48 -6.32
CA VAL A 40 2.58 2.03 -5.58
C VAL A 40 3.34 0.99 -6.40
N GLY A 41 4.67 1.05 -6.35
CA GLY A 41 5.53 0.11 -7.04
C GLY A 41 5.81 -1.15 -6.23
N ALA A 42 6.10 -2.25 -6.92
CA ALA A 42 6.61 -3.47 -6.32
C ALA A 42 8.14 -3.44 -6.25
N HIS A 43 8.73 -3.93 -5.15
CA HIS A 43 10.18 -3.94 -4.97
C HIS A 43 10.93 -4.88 -5.90
N GLN A 44 10.31 -6.02 -6.21
CA GLN A 44 10.98 -7.12 -6.90
C GLN A 44 10.34 -7.48 -8.23
N ASN A 45 9.18 -6.92 -8.54
CA ASN A 45 8.42 -7.30 -9.72
C ASN A 45 7.84 -6.07 -10.42
N ALA A 46 8.55 -5.55 -11.41
CA ALA A 46 8.11 -4.41 -12.23
C ALA A 46 6.84 -4.69 -13.06
N SER A 47 6.39 -5.96 -13.13
CA SER A 47 5.19 -6.34 -13.87
C SER A 47 3.89 -6.10 -13.09
N ARG A 48 3.95 -5.65 -11.82
CA ARG A 48 2.77 -5.37 -11.00
C ARG A 48 2.77 -3.94 -10.50
N VAL A 49 1.60 -3.33 -10.53
CA VAL A 49 1.35 -2.00 -9.97
C VAL A 49 0.30 -2.12 -8.88
N GLY A 50 0.63 -1.62 -7.69
CA GLY A 50 -0.32 -1.55 -6.61
C GLY A 50 -1.20 -0.32 -6.72
N VAL A 51 -2.46 -0.46 -6.32
CA VAL A 51 -3.35 0.68 -6.07
C VAL A 51 -3.59 0.73 -4.57
N TRP A 52 -3.40 1.90 -3.98
CA TRP A 52 -3.56 2.13 -2.54
C TRP A 52 -4.53 3.28 -2.28
N LEU A 53 -5.69 2.96 -1.71
CA LEU A 53 -6.71 3.88 -1.26
C LEU A 53 -6.66 4.02 0.26
N ARG A 54 -6.56 5.25 0.74
CA ARG A 54 -6.75 5.62 2.15
C ARG A 54 -7.91 6.58 2.26
N ALA A 55 -8.76 6.41 3.27
CA ALA A 55 -9.84 7.33 3.53
C ALA A 55 -10.14 7.43 5.04
N ALA A 56 -10.78 8.54 5.40
CA ALA A 56 -11.29 8.76 6.75
C ALA A 56 -12.62 9.51 6.69
N ALA A 57 -13.53 9.19 7.60
CA ALA A 57 -14.86 9.75 7.65
C ALA A 57 -15.37 9.88 9.10
N TYR A 58 -16.40 10.70 9.30
CA TYR A 58 -17.11 10.81 10.58
C TYR A 58 -18.08 9.64 10.79
N GLN A 59 -18.58 9.06 9.71
CA GLN A 59 -19.50 7.93 9.70
C GLN A 59 -18.94 6.80 8.82
N PRO A 60 -19.26 5.55 9.10
CA PRO A 60 -18.87 4.43 8.27
C PRO A 60 -19.38 4.57 6.83
N ALA A 61 -18.58 4.14 5.88
CA ALA A 61 -19.03 4.03 4.51
C ALA A 61 -20.13 2.98 4.34
N SER A 62 -21.04 3.20 3.40
CA SER A 62 -22.11 2.24 3.09
C SER A 62 -21.54 0.93 2.56
N ALA A 63 -22.31 -0.16 2.72
CA ALA A 63 -21.94 -1.46 2.18
C ALA A 63 -21.76 -1.43 0.65
N GLU A 64 -22.52 -0.59 -0.04
CA GLU A 64 -22.41 -0.38 -1.48
C GLU A 64 -21.05 0.21 -1.86
N VAL A 65 -20.61 1.28 -1.18
CA VAL A 65 -19.31 1.91 -1.41
C VAL A 65 -18.18 0.92 -1.13
N LEU A 66 -18.24 0.19 -0.01
CA LEU A 66 -17.22 -0.82 0.31
C LEU A 66 -17.20 -1.95 -0.71
N GLY A 67 -18.37 -2.45 -1.13
CA GLY A 67 -18.48 -3.50 -2.16
C GLY A 67 -17.93 -3.04 -3.52
N ARG A 68 -18.13 -1.77 -3.89
CA ARG A 68 -17.55 -1.20 -5.10
C ARG A 68 -16.01 -1.11 -5.02
N ILE A 69 -15.47 -0.70 -3.88
CA ILE A 69 -14.02 -0.68 -3.64
C ILE A 69 -13.43 -2.09 -3.72
N GLU A 70 -14.08 -3.07 -3.08
CA GLU A 70 -13.67 -4.48 -3.16
C GLU A 70 -13.65 -4.99 -4.62
N ALA A 71 -14.68 -4.71 -5.39
CA ALA A 71 -14.76 -5.12 -6.79
C ALA A 71 -13.67 -4.47 -7.65
N LEU A 72 -13.40 -3.17 -7.45
CA LEU A 72 -12.36 -2.45 -8.17
C LEU A 72 -10.95 -2.96 -7.86
N LEU A 73 -10.72 -3.41 -6.63
CA LEU A 73 -9.45 -4.00 -6.18
C LEU A 73 -9.40 -5.53 -6.32
N GLN A 74 -10.40 -6.13 -6.98
CA GLN A 74 -10.51 -7.58 -7.16
C GLN A 74 -10.56 -8.36 -5.82
N LEU A 75 -11.11 -7.74 -4.77
CA LEU A 75 -11.27 -8.33 -3.44
C LEU A 75 -12.67 -8.96 -3.25
N ASN A 76 -13.30 -9.39 -4.32
CA ASN A 76 -14.62 -10.05 -4.34
C ASN A 76 -14.59 -11.46 -4.95
N ALA A 77 -13.39 -11.98 -5.25
CA ALA A 77 -13.21 -13.33 -5.80
C ALA A 77 -13.45 -14.43 -4.74
N ALA A 78 -13.54 -15.67 -5.19
CA ALA A 78 -13.57 -16.81 -4.27
C ALA A 78 -12.22 -16.99 -3.53
N GLY A 79 -12.26 -17.58 -2.34
CA GLY A 79 -11.04 -17.87 -1.55
C GLY A 79 -10.49 -16.72 -0.72
N LEU A 80 -11.21 -15.60 -0.65
CA LEU A 80 -10.83 -14.48 0.19
C LEU A 80 -11.06 -14.79 1.68
N MET A 81 -10.15 -14.34 2.53
CA MET A 81 -10.34 -14.31 3.97
C MET A 81 -11.16 -13.08 4.34
N ARG A 82 -12.26 -13.27 5.08
CA ARG A 82 -13.17 -12.18 5.48
C ARG A 82 -13.45 -12.23 6.96
N TYR A 83 -13.41 -11.07 7.61
CA TYR A 83 -13.88 -10.85 8.97
C TYR A 83 -14.71 -9.57 9.01
N GLU A 84 -15.90 -9.63 9.61
CA GLU A 84 -16.80 -8.49 9.77
C GLU A 84 -17.37 -8.48 11.19
N ASP A 85 -17.23 -7.36 11.88
CA ASP A 85 -17.91 -7.06 13.15
C ASP A 85 -18.83 -5.85 12.92
N ARG A 86 -20.11 -6.12 12.69
CA ARG A 86 -21.11 -5.09 12.41
C ARG A 86 -21.35 -4.15 13.59
N LYS A 87 -21.18 -4.62 14.84
CA LYS A 87 -21.36 -3.78 16.03
C LYS A 87 -20.26 -2.73 16.15
N ARG A 88 -19.02 -3.11 15.82
CA ARG A 88 -17.85 -2.23 15.82
C ARG A 88 -17.64 -1.56 14.47
N GLN A 89 -18.47 -1.86 13.48
CA GLN A 89 -18.34 -1.34 12.11
C GLN A 89 -16.94 -1.60 11.52
N PHE A 90 -16.42 -2.76 11.83
CA PHE A 90 -15.12 -3.23 11.42
C PHE A 90 -15.27 -4.30 10.32
N LYS A 91 -14.48 -4.16 9.27
CA LYS A 91 -14.39 -5.14 8.20
C LYS A 91 -12.94 -5.31 7.77
N ARG A 92 -12.51 -6.56 7.62
CA ARG A 92 -11.22 -6.93 7.06
C ARG A 92 -11.42 -7.96 5.97
N VAL A 93 -10.86 -7.67 4.79
CA VAL A 93 -10.83 -8.60 3.66
C VAL A 93 -9.39 -8.73 3.22
N LEU A 94 -8.88 -9.96 3.10
CA LEU A 94 -7.53 -10.24 2.61
C LEU A 94 -7.61 -11.20 1.43
N HIS A 95 -6.87 -10.89 0.38
CA HIS A 95 -6.67 -11.77 -0.76
C HIS A 95 -5.28 -12.39 -0.65
N VAL A 96 -5.24 -13.67 -0.30
CA VAL A 96 -4.02 -14.47 -0.25
C VAL A 96 -4.05 -15.46 -1.42
N HIS A 97 -3.02 -15.42 -2.27
CA HIS A 97 -2.89 -16.30 -3.42
C HIS A 97 -1.49 -16.93 -3.44
N HIS A 98 -1.41 -18.24 -3.59
CA HIS A 98 -0.15 -18.98 -3.49
C HIS A 98 0.68 -18.66 -2.22
N GLY A 99 0.00 -18.45 -1.11
CA GLY A 99 0.65 -18.18 0.18
C GLY A 99 1.23 -16.77 0.35
N VAL A 100 0.97 -15.84 -0.57
CA VAL A 100 1.38 -14.43 -0.46
C VAL A 100 0.17 -13.50 -0.49
N LEU A 101 0.30 -12.33 0.15
CA LEU A 101 -0.76 -11.32 0.16
C LEU A 101 -0.78 -10.59 -1.18
N HIS A 102 -1.94 -10.55 -1.83
CA HIS A 102 -2.19 -9.84 -3.09
C HIS A 102 -3.02 -8.57 -2.91
N GLY A 103 -3.79 -8.49 -1.85
CA GLY A 103 -4.58 -7.30 -1.56
C GLY A 103 -5.26 -7.38 -0.20
N ALA A 104 -5.69 -6.23 0.28
CA ALA A 104 -6.40 -6.11 1.54
C ALA A 104 -7.38 -4.93 1.54
N LEU A 105 -8.44 -5.04 2.33
CA LEU A 105 -9.32 -3.95 2.71
C LEU A 105 -9.49 -3.98 4.24
N LEU A 106 -9.22 -2.85 4.87
CA LEU A 106 -9.40 -2.59 6.29
C LEU A 106 -10.39 -1.44 6.42
N ALA A 107 -11.55 -1.68 7.00
CA ALA A 107 -12.57 -0.66 7.23
C ALA A 107 -12.94 -0.59 8.71
N GLY A 108 -13.06 0.62 9.24
CA GLY A 108 -13.25 0.91 10.67
C GLY A 108 -11.93 1.07 11.42
N ASP A 109 -11.08 0.06 11.41
CA ASP A 109 -9.73 0.08 11.97
C ASP A 109 -8.69 -0.22 10.86
N ALA A 110 -7.92 0.79 10.49
CA ALA A 110 -6.83 0.68 9.51
C ALA A 110 -5.45 0.56 10.17
N SER A 111 -5.37 0.31 11.47
CA SER A 111 -4.10 0.31 12.23
C SER A 111 -3.09 -0.74 11.74
N ALA A 112 -3.55 -1.82 11.14
CA ALA A 112 -2.70 -2.86 10.55
C ALA A 112 -2.17 -2.52 9.14
N GLU A 113 -2.56 -1.37 8.56
CA GLU A 113 -2.19 -0.96 7.21
C GLU A 113 -0.69 -1.07 6.94
N GLY A 114 0.12 -0.52 7.85
CA GLY A 114 1.56 -0.42 7.64
C GLY A 114 2.23 -1.78 7.44
N TRP A 115 1.98 -2.74 8.32
CA TRP A 115 2.63 -4.05 8.21
C TRP A 115 1.99 -4.95 7.13
N LEU A 116 0.69 -4.80 6.84
CA LEU A 116 0.05 -5.52 5.74
C LEU A 116 0.56 -5.02 4.38
N LEU A 117 0.73 -3.70 4.23
CA LEU A 117 1.32 -3.13 3.03
C LEU A 117 2.77 -3.59 2.82
N GLU A 118 3.53 -3.71 3.92
CA GLU A 118 4.87 -4.27 3.89
C GLU A 118 4.86 -5.75 3.47
N LEU A 119 3.94 -6.54 4.03
CA LEU A 119 3.77 -7.94 3.66
C LEU A 119 3.39 -8.09 2.17
N LEU A 120 2.53 -7.21 1.66
CA LEU A 120 2.17 -7.15 0.25
C LEU A 120 3.39 -6.88 -0.63
N ARG A 121 4.23 -5.92 -0.26
CA ARG A 121 5.40 -5.49 -1.05
C ARG A 121 6.54 -6.47 -1.02
N SER A 122 6.79 -7.08 0.13
CA SER A 122 7.88 -8.06 0.29
C SER A 122 7.55 -9.42 -0.32
N GLU A 123 6.29 -9.64 -0.70
CA GLU A 123 5.79 -10.95 -1.14
C GLU A 123 6.14 -12.08 -0.15
N ALA A 124 6.29 -11.73 1.14
CA ALA A 124 6.65 -12.68 2.17
C ALA A 124 5.52 -13.70 2.40
N PRO A 125 5.86 -14.96 2.72
CA PRO A 125 4.87 -16.00 2.98
C PRO A 125 3.93 -15.61 4.13
N THR A 126 2.64 -15.80 3.94
CA THR A 126 1.60 -15.52 4.95
C THR A 126 1.39 -16.67 5.93
N ALA A 127 1.79 -17.89 5.58
CA ALA A 127 1.58 -19.09 6.39
C ALA A 127 2.10 -18.98 7.83
N PRO A 128 3.29 -18.38 8.11
CA PRO A 128 3.76 -18.23 9.48
C PRO A 128 2.88 -17.31 10.34
N LEU A 129 2.07 -16.45 9.72
CA LEU A 129 1.23 -15.48 10.41
C LEU A 129 -0.14 -16.06 10.81
N GLY A 130 -0.63 -17.06 10.08
CA GLY A 130 -1.86 -17.76 10.40
C GLY A 130 -3.03 -16.83 10.72
N ARG A 131 -3.66 -17.05 11.89
CA ARG A 131 -4.81 -16.25 12.36
C ARG A 131 -4.48 -14.78 12.63
N MET A 132 -3.21 -14.41 12.85
CA MET A 132 -2.81 -13.03 13.14
C MET A 132 -3.11 -12.08 11.98
N LEU A 133 -3.14 -12.59 10.74
CA LEU A 133 -3.55 -11.82 9.57
C LEU A 133 -4.93 -11.18 9.72
N MET A 134 -5.86 -11.88 10.40
CA MET A 134 -7.25 -11.46 10.54
C MET A 134 -7.55 -10.77 11.87
N MET A 135 -6.61 -10.77 12.82
CA MET A 135 -6.82 -10.14 14.13
C MET A 135 -6.83 -8.61 14.02
N PRO A 136 -7.78 -7.93 14.69
CA PRO A 136 -7.72 -6.48 14.83
C PRO A 136 -6.44 -6.05 15.54
N GLY A 137 -5.98 -4.84 15.24
CA GLY A 137 -4.85 -4.22 15.92
C GLY A 137 -3.69 -3.83 15.01
N ALA A 138 -2.87 -2.91 15.54
CA ALA A 138 -1.76 -2.27 14.84
C ALA A 138 -0.44 -3.04 14.91
N THR A 139 -0.29 -3.96 15.87
CA THR A 139 0.99 -4.61 16.14
C THR A 139 1.35 -5.58 15.03
N ALA A 140 2.47 -5.34 14.38
CA ALA A 140 3.01 -6.26 13.39
C ALA A 140 3.36 -7.60 14.05
N PRO A 141 3.01 -8.74 13.44
CA PRO A 141 3.46 -10.04 13.90
C PRO A 141 5.00 -10.14 13.92
N ARG A 142 5.54 -11.00 14.79
CA ARG A 142 6.98 -11.31 14.79
C ARG A 142 7.40 -11.81 13.41
N GLY A 143 8.48 -11.24 12.85
CA GLY A 143 8.99 -11.59 11.51
C GLY A 143 8.61 -10.60 10.41
N VAL A 144 7.70 -9.66 10.66
CA VAL A 144 7.48 -8.50 9.79
C VAL A 144 8.35 -7.36 10.32
N THR A 145 9.52 -7.17 9.73
CA THR A 145 10.52 -6.20 10.21
C THR A 145 10.24 -4.81 9.62
N PRO A 146 10.22 -3.75 10.44
CA PRO A 146 10.19 -2.37 9.94
C PRO A 146 11.41 -2.07 9.06
N LYS A 147 11.22 -1.39 7.94
CA LYS A 147 12.25 -1.10 6.94
C LYS A 147 13.02 0.21 7.16
N GLY A 148 13.25 0.60 8.40
CA GLY A 148 13.93 1.86 8.72
C GLY A 148 12.96 3.07 8.65
N LYS A 149 13.47 4.26 8.29
CA LYS A 149 12.69 5.49 8.19
C LYS A 149 11.82 5.48 6.92
N GLN A 150 10.56 5.88 7.04
CA GLN A 150 9.69 6.12 5.89
C GLN A 150 10.09 7.43 5.21
N VAL A 151 10.49 7.36 3.95
CA VAL A 151 10.95 8.51 3.15
C VAL A 151 9.79 9.14 2.38
N CYS A 152 8.99 8.32 1.70
CA CYS A 152 7.82 8.80 0.99
C CYS A 152 6.53 8.33 1.65
N GLN A 153 5.82 9.25 2.33
CA GLN A 153 4.58 8.92 3.01
C GLN A 153 3.41 8.71 2.05
N CYS A 154 3.38 9.43 0.92
CA CYS A 154 2.26 9.35 -0.04
C CYS A 154 2.08 7.95 -0.60
N VAL A 155 3.17 7.29 -0.95
CA VAL A 155 3.19 5.94 -1.53
C VAL A 155 3.84 4.90 -0.60
N GLY A 156 4.17 5.29 0.63
CA GLY A 156 4.68 4.39 1.67
C GLY A 156 6.03 3.74 1.32
N VAL A 157 6.99 4.50 0.81
CA VAL A 157 8.33 4.01 0.46
C VAL A 157 9.31 4.31 1.60
N TRP A 158 10.10 3.31 1.97
CA TRP A 158 11.05 3.35 3.08
C TRP A 158 12.49 3.46 2.59
N GLU A 159 13.41 3.81 3.48
CA GLU A 159 14.85 3.90 3.18
C GLU A 159 15.38 2.66 2.49
N ARG A 160 15.11 1.49 3.08
CA ARG A 160 15.60 0.20 2.56
C ARG A 160 15.11 -0.08 1.15
N ASP A 161 13.91 0.38 0.80
CA ASP A 161 13.33 0.22 -0.53
C ASP A 161 14.13 1.02 -1.56
N ILE A 162 14.45 2.26 -1.21
CA ILE A 162 15.24 3.16 -2.04
C ILE A 162 16.67 2.64 -2.18
N ASP A 163 17.32 2.33 -1.07
CA ASP A 163 18.71 1.89 -1.03
C ASP A 163 18.89 0.54 -1.76
N GLY A 164 17.92 -0.37 -1.57
CA GLY A 164 17.90 -1.65 -2.27
C GLY A 164 17.80 -1.49 -3.78
N LEU A 165 16.91 -0.63 -4.29
CA LEU A 165 16.81 -0.38 -5.72
C LEU A 165 18.03 0.39 -6.24
N LEU A 166 18.52 1.39 -5.52
CA LEU A 166 19.71 2.16 -5.89
C LEU A 166 20.96 1.28 -6.05
N SER A 167 21.09 0.22 -5.26
CA SER A 167 22.24 -0.70 -5.36
C SER A 167 22.29 -1.47 -6.68
N THR A 168 21.16 -1.57 -7.39
CA THR A 168 21.06 -2.24 -8.69
C THR A 168 21.11 -1.28 -9.87
N LEU A 169 20.99 0.03 -9.62
CA LEU A 169 20.94 1.04 -10.67
C LEU A 169 22.32 1.57 -11.01
N ALA A 170 22.59 1.69 -12.32
CA ALA A 170 23.73 2.42 -12.87
C ALA A 170 23.27 3.75 -13.47
N GLY A 171 24.23 4.65 -13.80
CA GLY A 171 23.95 5.89 -14.49
C GLY A 171 24.00 7.15 -13.61
N SER A 172 23.60 8.28 -14.20
CA SER A 172 23.63 9.59 -13.53
C SER A 172 22.61 9.72 -12.40
N ALA A 173 22.77 10.76 -11.57
CA ALA A 173 21.82 11.02 -10.49
C ALA A 173 20.38 11.23 -10.99
N GLU A 174 20.22 11.87 -12.15
CA GLU A 174 18.92 12.11 -12.78
C GLU A 174 18.29 10.80 -13.26
N GLN A 175 19.08 9.93 -13.91
CA GLN A 175 18.63 8.63 -14.38
C GLN A 175 18.20 7.72 -13.20
N ARG A 176 18.97 7.73 -12.12
CA ARG A 176 18.63 6.98 -10.88
C ARG A 176 17.36 7.52 -10.22
N LEU A 177 17.18 8.85 -10.18
CA LEU A 177 15.96 9.46 -9.65
C LEU A 177 14.74 9.07 -10.50
N GLN A 178 14.87 9.13 -11.83
CA GLN A 178 13.81 8.75 -12.75
C GLN A 178 13.43 7.27 -12.58
N ALA A 179 14.41 6.38 -12.46
CA ALA A 179 14.17 4.96 -12.23
C ALA A 179 13.44 4.70 -10.89
N LEU A 180 13.83 5.40 -9.80
CA LEU A 180 13.12 5.34 -8.52
C LEU A 180 11.67 5.81 -8.64
N GLN A 181 11.44 6.91 -9.35
CA GLN A 181 10.09 7.44 -9.58
C GLN A 181 9.23 6.50 -10.42
N GLN A 182 9.80 5.86 -11.43
CA GLN A 182 9.09 4.90 -12.28
C GLN A 182 8.79 3.58 -11.56
N THR A 183 9.71 3.09 -10.74
CA THR A 183 9.58 1.78 -10.09
C THR A 183 8.83 1.87 -8.76
N LEU A 184 9.18 2.83 -7.90
CA LEU A 184 8.63 2.96 -6.54
C LEU A 184 7.54 4.04 -6.45
N PHE A 185 7.34 4.84 -7.49
CA PHE A 185 6.43 5.99 -7.52
C PHE A 185 6.70 7.04 -6.42
N CYS A 186 7.88 7.00 -5.78
CA CYS A 186 8.25 7.99 -4.78
C CYS A 186 8.56 9.34 -5.42
N GLY A 187 8.12 10.43 -4.80
CA GLY A 187 8.31 11.78 -5.33
C GLY A 187 7.37 12.19 -6.47
N THR A 188 6.42 11.32 -6.87
CA THR A 188 5.49 11.59 -7.98
C THR A 188 4.18 12.26 -7.55
N GLN A 189 3.89 12.32 -6.23
CA GLN A 189 2.68 12.93 -5.69
C GLN A 189 2.98 14.36 -5.18
N CYS A 190 3.30 14.52 -3.91
CA CYS A 190 3.56 15.83 -3.30
C CYS A 190 4.98 16.36 -3.50
N GLY A 191 5.93 15.49 -3.88
CA GLY A 191 7.34 15.85 -4.11
C GLY A 191 8.17 16.12 -2.85
N SER A 192 7.60 16.14 -1.66
CA SER A 192 8.30 16.50 -0.41
C SER A 192 9.47 15.57 -0.05
N CYS A 193 9.45 14.32 -0.52
CA CYS A 193 10.53 13.36 -0.32
C CYS A 193 11.70 13.50 -1.34
N VAL A 194 11.53 14.25 -2.43
CA VAL A 194 12.54 14.36 -3.50
C VAL A 194 13.89 14.89 -3.00
N PRO A 195 13.99 15.91 -2.12
CA PRO A 195 15.27 16.35 -1.59
C PRO A 195 16.04 15.24 -0.85
N GLU A 196 15.35 14.44 -0.04
CA GLU A 196 15.96 13.32 0.68
C GLU A 196 16.40 12.20 -0.27
N ILE A 197 15.58 11.86 -1.27
CA ILE A 197 15.93 10.87 -2.30
C ILE A 197 17.20 11.30 -3.05
N LYS A 198 17.29 12.58 -3.46
CA LYS A 198 18.48 13.12 -4.12
C LYS A 198 19.72 13.07 -3.23
N SER A 199 19.57 13.32 -1.93
CA SER A 199 20.67 13.18 -0.96
C SER A 199 21.19 11.75 -0.91
N ARG A 200 20.32 10.75 -0.85
CA ARG A 200 20.69 9.33 -0.84
C ARG A 200 21.41 8.91 -2.13
N ILE A 201 20.92 9.36 -3.28
CA ILE A 201 21.57 9.10 -4.57
C ILE A 201 23.00 9.64 -4.57
N ARG A 202 23.21 10.87 -4.06
CA ARG A 202 24.55 11.47 -3.99
C ARG A 202 25.48 10.68 -3.08
N LEU A 203 25.02 10.29 -1.89
CA LEU A 203 25.80 9.49 -0.96
C LEU A 203 26.27 8.18 -1.60
N GLN A 204 25.40 7.51 -2.34
CA GLN A 204 25.76 6.26 -2.97
C GLN A 204 26.74 6.43 -4.14
N LEU A 205 26.63 7.53 -4.90
CA LEU A 205 27.58 7.86 -5.96
C LEU A 205 28.98 8.21 -5.46
N GLN A 206 29.10 8.62 -4.19
CA GLN A 206 30.40 8.89 -3.55
C GLN A 206 31.09 7.64 -3.02
N VAL A 207 30.36 6.54 -2.84
CA VAL A 207 30.86 5.28 -2.26
C VAL A 207 31.16 4.24 -3.36
N SER A 208 30.70 4.49 -4.59
CA SER A 208 30.91 3.64 -5.79
C SER A 208 32.09 4.12 -6.61
#